data_90d6b06796da4a30780183027ce9e966
#
_entry.id   90d6b06796da4a30780183027ce9e966
#
_cell.length_a   1.000
_cell.length_b   1.000
_cell.length_c   1.000
_cell.angle_alpha   90.00
_cell.angle_beta   90.00
_cell.angle_gamma   90.00
#
_symmetry.space_group_name_H-M   'P 1'
#
loop_
_entity.id
_entity.type
_entity.pdbx_description
1 polymer ?
#
loop_
_entity_poly.entity_id
_entity_poly.type
_entity_poly.pdbx_seq_one_letter_code
_entity_poly.pdbx_strand_id
1 'polypeptide(L)'
;MPTVSVKWQKETFSAVEIDTSQPPYVFKCQLYDLTGVPPERQKIMVKGGLLKDDADWSTLGVKEGQKLMMMGTADEVVKAPEKGPVFMEDLPEEEQVVAVGHSAGLFNLGNTCYMNSTIQCLHSVPELKSALIKYPHSGRSNDLDQTSHLLTAATRELFTELDKSVKPVAPMQFWMVLRKKFPQFGQLHNGSFMQQDAEECWTQLLYTLSQSLRSPGSSENMDTIKALFGVELVSRVHCEESGEESSEMESVYALKCHISHEVNHLHEGLRHGLKSELEKASPSLGRSAIYIKDSRINGLPRYLTIQFVRFFWKRESNQKAKILRKVDYPLELDIYDLCSDDLRKKLEAPRRILRDEEDITKLSGGGDWHMAYMCMYKARLVSM
;
A
#
# COMPACT_ATOMS: atom_id res chain seq x y z
N MET A 1 -51.53 -17.20 21.21
CA MET A 1 -51.42 -16.52 19.90
C MET A 1 -52.35 -17.23 18.95
N PRO A 2 -53.30 -16.57 18.28
CA PRO A 2 -54.16 -17.23 17.30
C PRO A 2 -53.35 -17.67 16.10
N THR A 3 -53.63 -18.87 15.57
CA THR A 3 -53.05 -19.37 14.33
C THR A 3 -54.02 -19.15 13.17
N VAL A 4 -53.53 -18.79 11.99
CA VAL A 4 -54.33 -18.57 10.79
C VAL A 4 -53.81 -19.36 9.63
N SER A 5 -54.62 -19.56 8.60
CA SER A 5 -54.17 -20.09 7.30
C SER A 5 -54.14 -18.97 6.30
N VAL A 6 -53.01 -18.75 5.63
CA VAL A 6 -52.86 -17.70 4.63
C VAL A 6 -52.81 -18.33 3.22
N LYS A 7 -53.75 -17.98 2.39
CA LYS A 7 -53.78 -18.38 0.97
C LYS A 7 -53.11 -17.30 0.10
N TRP A 8 -52.05 -17.70 -0.60
CA TRP A 8 -51.39 -16.86 -1.60
C TRP A 8 -51.25 -17.61 -2.92
N GLN A 9 -51.76 -17.06 -3.98
CA GLN A 9 -51.83 -17.72 -5.28
C GLN A 9 -52.49 -19.15 -5.19
N LYS A 10 -51.71 -20.19 -5.51
CA LYS A 10 -52.15 -21.59 -5.45
C LYS A 10 -51.74 -22.28 -4.15
N GLU A 11 -50.98 -21.60 -3.30
CA GLU A 11 -50.44 -22.17 -2.07
C GLU A 11 -51.25 -21.74 -0.84
N THR A 12 -51.24 -22.56 0.18
CA THR A 12 -51.87 -22.26 1.46
C THR A 12 -50.90 -22.59 2.59
N PHE A 13 -50.51 -21.57 3.29
CA PHE A 13 -49.65 -21.68 4.47
C PHE A 13 -50.54 -21.87 5.70
N SER A 14 -50.50 -23.05 6.27
CA SER A 14 -51.36 -23.42 7.44
C SER A 14 -50.59 -23.13 8.75
N ALA A 15 -51.33 -22.81 9.80
CA ALA A 15 -50.81 -22.60 11.13
C ALA A 15 -49.78 -21.49 11.29
N VAL A 16 -49.99 -20.37 10.59
CA VAL A 16 -49.14 -19.16 10.77
C VAL A 16 -49.63 -18.46 12.06
N GLU A 17 -48.74 -18.31 13.02
CA GLU A 17 -49.03 -17.67 14.30
C GLU A 17 -49.08 -16.16 14.20
N ILE A 18 -50.08 -15.54 14.83
CA ILE A 18 -50.16 -14.08 14.93
C ILE A 18 -49.83 -13.69 16.39
N ASP A 19 -48.75 -12.94 16.56
CA ASP A 19 -48.47 -12.27 17.81
C ASP A 19 -49.28 -10.97 17.90
N THR A 20 -50.41 -11.03 18.64
CA THR A 20 -51.29 -9.87 18.80
C THR A 20 -50.72 -8.76 19.68
N SER A 21 -49.58 -8.98 20.32
CA SER A 21 -48.84 -7.95 21.06
C SER A 21 -47.95 -7.07 20.16
N GLN A 22 -47.71 -7.51 18.93
CA GLN A 22 -46.92 -6.82 17.93
C GLN A 22 -47.82 -6.22 16.83
N PRO A 23 -47.38 -5.16 16.17
CA PRO A 23 -48.13 -4.59 15.03
C PRO A 23 -48.21 -5.59 13.87
N PRO A 24 -49.27 -5.49 13.02
CA PRO A 24 -49.45 -6.36 11.84
C PRO A 24 -48.26 -6.38 10.87
N TYR A 25 -47.42 -5.38 10.90
CA TYR A 25 -46.18 -5.35 10.10
C TYR A 25 -45.28 -6.56 10.42
N VAL A 26 -45.21 -6.99 11.69
CA VAL A 26 -44.41 -8.17 12.08
C VAL A 26 -44.96 -9.44 11.44
N PHE A 27 -46.30 -9.60 11.42
CA PHE A 27 -46.94 -10.69 10.72
C PHE A 27 -46.69 -10.67 9.20
N LYS A 28 -46.64 -9.50 8.59
CA LYS A 28 -46.27 -9.36 7.18
C LYS A 28 -44.81 -9.76 6.92
N CYS A 29 -43.88 -9.47 7.83
CA CYS A 29 -42.49 -9.94 7.74
C CYS A 29 -42.41 -11.47 7.81
N GLN A 30 -43.18 -12.16 8.68
CA GLN A 30 -43.24 -13.62 8.67
C GLN A 30 -43.76 -14.18 7.35
N LEU A 31 -44.74 -13.53 6.74
CA LEU A 31 -45.25 -13.92 5.42
C LEU A 31 -44.25 -13.67 4.31
N TYR A 32 -43.40 -12.67 4.45
CA TYR A 32 -42.28 -12.45 3.52
C TYR A 32 -41.29 -13.62 3.51
N ASP A 33 -40.95 -14.14 4.68
CA ASP A 33 -40.08 -15.32 4.79
C ASP A 33 -40.67 -16.56 4.13
N LEU A 34 -42.02 -16.69 4.17
CA LEU A 34 -42.75 -17.83 3.61
C LEU A 34 -43.03 -17.70 2.09
N THR A 35 -43.22 -16.48 1.59
CA THR A 35 -43.74 -16.23 0.25
C THR A 35 -42.82 -15.46 -0.66
N GLY A 36 -41.78 -14.80 -0.11
CA GLY A 36 -40.92 -13.88 -0.86
C GLY A 36 -41.61 -12.57 -1.28
N VAL A 37 -42.84 -12.31 -0.81
CA VAL A 37 -43.57 -11.07 -1.13
C VAL A 37 -43.20 -9.99 -0.11
N PRO A 38 -42.55 -8.88 -0.49
CA PRO A 38 -42.22 -7.79 0.43
C PRO A 38 -43.44 -7.25 1.19
N PRO A 39 -43.35 -6.89 2.48
CA PRO A 39 -44.46 -6.43 3.33
C PRO A 39 -45.27 -5.30 2.70
N GLU A 40 -44.64 -4.35 2.01
CA GLU A 40 -45.26 -3.22 1.35
C GLU A 40 -46.10 -3.60 0.10
N ARG A 41 -45.84 -4.79 -0.45
CA ARG A 41 -46.62 -5.32 -1.60
C ARG A 41 -47.67 -6.33 -1.17
N GLN A 42 -47.69 -6.71 0.10
CA GLN A 42 -48.67 -7.64 0.62
C GLN A 42 -50.02 -6.95 0.87
N LYS A 43 -51.06 -7.38 0.14
CA LYS A 43 -52.46 -6.99 0.36
C LYS A 43 -53.18 -8.15 1.02
N ILE A 44 -53.33 -8.09 2.35
CA ILE A 44 -53.99 -9.15 3.14
C ILE A 44 -55.39 -8.71 3.49
N MET A 45 -56.38 -9.54 3.14
CA MET A 45 -57.81 -9.26 3.41
C MET A 45 -58.16 -9.76 4.81
N VAL A 46 -58.66 -8.84 5.62
CA VAL A 46 -59.22 -9.09 6.95
C VAL A 46 -60.66 -8.57 7.04
N LYS A 47 -61.34 -8.88 8.16
CA LYS A 47 -62.71 -8.37 8.36
C LYS A 47 -62.65 -6.83 8.47
N GLY A 48 -63.25 -6.14 7.47
CA GLY A 48 -63.27 -4.68 7.41
C GLY A 48 -62.33 -4.05 6.37
N GLY A 49 -61.55 -4.84 5.58
CA GLY A 49 -60.74 -4.36 4.52
C GLY A 49 -59.32 -4.92 4.44
N LEU A 50 -58.38 -4.10 3.98
CA LEU A 50 -56.97 -4.48 3.92
C LEU A 50 -56.26 -4.30 5.28
N LEU A 51 -55.43 -5.28 5.65
CA LEU A 51 -54.63 -5.23 6.86
C LEU A 51 -53.60 -4.08 6.73
N LYS A 52 -53.74 -3.07 7.60
CA LYS A 52 -52.77 -1.97 7.73
C LYS A 52 -51.64 -2.37 8.66
N ASP A 53 -50.47 -1.80 8.45
CA ASP A 53 -49.23 -2.15 9.18
C ASP A 53 -49.24 -1.79 10.66
N ASP A 54 -50.05 -0.79 11.02
CA ASP A 54 -50.22 -0.22 12.37
C ASP A 54 -51.61 -0.50 13.00
N ALA A 55 -52.41 -1.39 12.39
CA ALA A 55 -53.74 -1.70 12.90
C ALA A 55 -53.68 -2.45 14.28
N ASP A 56 -54.73 -2.24 15.09
CA ASP A 56 -54.87 -2.97 16.33
C ASP A 56 -55.60 -4.30 16.06
N TRP A 57 -54.95 -5.41 16.36
CA TRP A 57 -55.47 -6.78 16.22
C TRP A 57 -56.80 -6.99 16.93
N SER A 58 -57.05 -6.30 18.06
CA SER A 58 -58.26 -6.41 18.83
C SER A 58 -59.49 -5.94 18.04
N THR A 59 -59.30 -4.96 17.12
CA THR A 59 -60.39 -4.40 16.29
C THR A 59 -60.68 -5.23 15.05
N LEU A 60 -59.71 -6.06 14.63
CA LEU A 60 -59.81 -6.87 13.40
C LEU A 60 -60.55 -8.18 13.57
N GLY A 61 -60.76 -8.62 14.82
CA GLY A 61 -61.54 -9.80 15.17
C GLY A 61 -61.04 -11.10 14.52
N VAL A 62 -59.73 -11.26 14.40
CA VAL A 62 -59.08 -12.46 13.84
C VAL A 62 -59.31 -13.65 14.80
N LYS A 63 -59.82 -14.77 14.26
CA LYS A 63 -60.14 -15.99 15.02
C LYS A 63 -59.14 -17.09 14.73
N GLU A 64 -58.97 -17.97 15.71
CA GLU A 64 -58.21 -19.22 15.57
C GLU A 64 -58.69 -20.00 14.33
N GLY A 65 -57.73 -20.45 13.49
CA GLY A 65 -58.00 -21.21 12.27
C GLY A 65 -58.59 -20.40 11.12
N GLN A 66 -58.67 -19.05 11.21
CA GLN A 66 -59.21 -18.22 10.17
C GLN A 66 -58.39 -18.30 8.89
N LYS A 67 -59.08 -18.35 7.74
CA LYS A 67 -58.44 -18.26 6.41
C LYS A 67 -58.31 -16.81 5.99
N LEU A 68 -57.07 -16.36 5.73
CA LEU A 68 -56.77 -15.06 5.18
C LEU A 68 -56.31 -15.22 3.72
N MET A 69 -56.66 -14.24 2.88
CA MET A 69 -56.19 -14.19 1.50
C MET A 69 -55.14 -13.09 1.37
N MET A 70 -53.98 -13.44 0.85
CA MET A 70 -52.91 -12.54 0.54
C MET A 70 -52.75 -12.40 -0.99
N MET A 71 -52.61 -11.18 -1.47
CA MET A 71 -52.26 -10.83 -2.84
C MET A 71 -50.92 -10.06 -2.80
N GLY A 72 -50.08 -10.29 -3.78
CA GLY A 72 -48.77 -9.65 -3.96
C GLY A 72 -47.90 -10.48 -4.87
N THR A 73 -46.91 -9.82 -5.47
CA THR A 73 -45.88 -10.48 -6.29
C THR A 73 -44.59 -10.60 -5.48
N ALA A 74 -44.06 -11.82 -5.44
CA ALA A 74 -42.74 -12.04 -4.87
C ALA A 74 -41.69 -11.28 -5.68
N ASP A 75 -40.62 -10.84 -5.02
CA ASP A 75 -39.44 -10.40 -5.75
C ASP A 75 -38.92 -11.60 -6.56
N GLU A 76 -38.47 -11.34 -7.78
CA GLU A 76 -37.75 -12.36 -8.54
C GLU A 76 -36.57 -12.79 -7.69
N VAL A 77 -36.58 -14.01 -7.19
CA VAL A 77 -35.39 -14.62 -6.58
C VAL A 77 -34.36 -14.64 -7.70
N VAL A 78 -33.34 -13.81 -7.57
CA VAL A 78 -32.18 -13.86 -8.45
C VAL A 78 -31.70 -15.31 -8.36
N LYS A 79 -31.93 -16.09 -9.41
CA LYS A 79 -31.44 -17.47 -9.45
C LYS A 79 -29.94 -17.41 -9.22
N ALA A 80 -29.45 -18.14 -8.24
CA ALA A 80 -28.03 -18.33 -8.06
C ALA A 80 -27.43 -18.69 -9.43
N PRO A 81 -26.33 -18.06 -9.85
CA PRO A 81 -25.70 -18.40 -11.12
C PRO A 81 -25.48 -19.92 -11.16
N GLU A 82 -25.77 -20.54 -12.30
CA GLU A 82 -25.68 -22.00 -12.49
C GLU A 82 -24.30 -22.58 -12.19
N LYS A 83 -23.29 -21.72 -12.23
CA LYS A 83 -21.93 -21.97 -11.66
C LYS A 83 -21.73 -20.96 -10.54
N GLY A 84 -21.58 -21.47 -9.32
CA GLY A 84 -21.16 -20.64 -8.18
C GLY A 84 -19.86 -19.90 -8.48
N PRO A 85 -19.50 -18.84 -7.72
CA PRO A 85 -18.20 -18.20 -7.86
C PRO A 85 -17.12 -19.28 -7.68
N VAL A 86 -16.31 -19.48 -8.71
CA VAL A 86 -15.14 -20.34 -8.61
C VAL A 86 -14.13 -19.58 -7.77
N PHE A 87 -13.80 -20.11 -6.60
CA PHE A 87 -12.75 -19.53 -5.78
C PHE A 87 -11.41 -19.77 -6.46
N MET A 88 -10.49 -18.84 -6.28
CA MET A 88 -9.18 -18.89 -6.91
C MET A 88 -8.39 -20.14 -6.52
N GLU A 89 -8.61 -20.64 -5.32
CA GLU A 89 -8.03 -21.88 -4.78
C GLU A 89 -8.48 -23.13 -5.53
N ASP A 90 -9.64 -23.07 -6.21
CA ASP A 90 -10.24 -24.17 -6.97
C ASP A 90 -9.80 -24.17 -8.46
N LEU A 91 -9.09 -23.12 -8.91
CA LEU A 91 -8.57 -23.05 -10.27
C LEU A 91 -7.27 -23.87 -10.40
N PRO A 92 -6.99 -24.46 -11.59
CA PRO A 92 -5.67 -25.01 -11.90
C PRO A 92 -4.56 -23.96 -11.69
N GLU A 93 -3.38 -24.38 -11.23
CA GLU A 93 -2.26 -23.45 -10.95
C GLU A 93 -1.95 -22.51 -12.12
N GLU A 94 -2.03 -22.98 -13.35
CA GLU A 94 -1.80 -22.17 -14.56
C GLU A 94 -2.85 -21.08 -14.75
N GLU A 95 -4.11 -21.34 -14.41
CA GLU A 95 -5.21 -20.37 -14.48
C GLU A 95 -5.18 -19.40 -13.29
N GLN A 96 -4.72 -19.83 -12.12
CA GLN A 96 -4.51 -18.96 -10.97
C GLN A 96 -3.47 -17.88 -11.27
N VAL A 97 -2.37 -18.20 -11.94
CA VAL A 97 -1.34 -17.23 -12.37
C VAL A 97 -1.92 -16.17 -13.29
N VAL A 98 -2.77 -16.56 -14.23
CA VAL A 98 -3.39 -15.65 -15.19
C VAL A 98 -4.49 -14.81 -14.55
N ALA A 99 -5.31 -15.41 -13.66
CA ALA A 99 -6.45 -14.74 -13.03
C ALA A 99 -6.04 -13.67 -12.01
N VAL A 100 -4.88 -13.82 -11.37
CA VAL A 100 -4.48 -12.97 -10.24
C VAL A 100 -3.63 -11.79 -10.67
N GLY A 101 -2.86 -11.93 -11.75
CA GLY A 101 -1.90 -10.89 -12.15
C GLY A 101 -0.91 -10.52 -11.04
N HIS A 102 -0.77 -11.38 -10.03
CA HIS A 102 0.01 -11.13 -8.82
C HIS A 102 1.26 -11.99 -8.80
N SER A 103 2.31 -11.43 -8.21
CA SER A 103 3.47 -12.22 -7.84
C SER A 103 3.18 -13.05 -6.58
N ALA A 104 3.83 -14.20 -6.49
CA ALA A 104 3.77 -15.04 -5.31
C ALA A 104 4.27 -14.32 -4.05
N GLY A 105 3.82 -14.76 -2.88
CA GLY A 105 4.40 -14.34 -1.61
C GLY A 105 5.81 -14.87 -1.40
N LEU A 106 6.48 -14.38 -0.36
CA LEU A 106 7.80 -14.85 0.07
C LEU A 106 7.71 -15.49 1.47
N PHE A 107 8.30 -16.67 1.64
CA PHE A 107 8.44 -17.27 2.96
C PHE A 107 9.30 -16.39 3.87
N ASN A 108 8.88 -16.25 5.13
CA ASN A 108 9.71 -15.66 6.17
C ASN A 108 10.67 -16.72 6.70
N LEU A 109 11.97 -16.52 6.47
CA LEU A 109 13.04 -17.44 6.86
C LEU A 109 13.55 -17.20 8.29
N GLY A 110 12.79 -16.52 9.12
CA GLY A 110 13.14 -16.05 10.45
C GLY A 110 13.67 -14.62 10.43
N ASN A 111 12.82 -13.68 10.86
CA ASN A 111 13.10 -12.23 10.88
C ASN A 111 13.53 -11.61 9.54
N THR A 112 13.12 -12.20 8.39
CA THR A 112 13.45 -11.69 7.05
C THR A 112 12.38 -10.81 6.42
N CYS A 113 11.40 -10.34 7.19
CA CYS A 113 10.31 -9.50 6.66
C CYS A 113 10.81 -8.16 6.09
N TYR A 114 11.91 -7.59 6.61
CA TYR A 114 12.57 -6.41 6.07
C TYR A 114 13.02 -6.61 4.61
N MET A 115 13.60 -7.76 4.32
CA MET A 115 14.05 -8.16 3.00
C MET A 115 12.86 -8.51 2.10
N ASN A 116 11.90 -9.30 2.59
CA ASN A 116 10.74 -9.72 1.83
C ASN A 116 9.92 -8.52 1.34
N SER A 117 9.67 -7.53 2.21
CA SER A 117 8.96 -6.31 1.83
C SER A 117 9.73 -5.49 0.78
N THR A 118 11.05 -5.35 0.93
CA THR A 118 11.91 -4.69 -0.04
C THR A 118 11.83 -5.38 -1.40
N ILE A 119 11.95 -6.70 -1.45
CA ILE A 119 11.88 -7.49 -2.69
C ILE A 119 10.52 -7.33 -3.35
N GLN A 120 9.42 -7.44 -2.62
CA GLN A 120 8.07 -7.28 -3.18
C GLN A 120 7.84 -5.88 -3.77
N CYS A 121 8.31 -4.83 -3.09
CA CYS A 121 8.25 -3.47 -3.62
C CYS A 121 9.06 -3.32 -4.92
N LEU A 122 10.28 -3.83 -4.98
CA LEU A 122 11.12 -3.77 -6.18
C LEU A 122 10.56 -4.63 -7.31
N HIS A 123 10.00 -5.79 -6.99
CA HIS A 123 9.37 -6.68 -7.95
C HIS A 123 8.14 -6.04 -8.63
N SER A 124 7.46 -5.11 -7.98
CA SER A 124 6.33 -4.37 -8.57
C SER A 124 6.73 -3.36 -9.67
N VAL A 125 8.04 -3.16 -9.92
CA VAL A 125 8.58 -2.20 -10.89
C VAL A 125 8.92 -2.90 -12.20
N PRO A 126 8.10 -2.76 -13.27
CA PRO A 126 8.29 -3.52 -14.52
C PRO A 126 9.57 -3.13 -15.26
N GLU A 127 10.02 -1.89 -15.17
CA GLU A 127 11.26 -1.44 -15.80
C GLU A 127 12.49 -2.09 -15.16
N LEU A 128 12.46 -2.29 -13.83
CA LEU A 128 13.52 -3.00 -13.12
C LEU A 128 13.53 -4.48 -13.49
N LYS A 129 12.38 -5.14 -13.57
CA LYS A 129 12.28 -6.53 -14.07
C LYS A 129 12.89 -6.66 -15.46
N SER A 130 12.54 -5.76 -16.38
CA SER A 130 13.05 -5.75 -17.75
C SER A 130 14.58 -5.58 -17.80
N ALA A 131 15.14 -4.75 -16.93
CA ALA A 131 16.59 -4.56 -16.83
C ALA A 131 17.29 -5.81 -16.29
N LEU A 132 16.72 -6.45 -15.26
CA LEU A 132 17.25 -7.67 -14.67
C LEU A 132 17.23 -8.86 -15.63
N ILE A 133 16.15 -9.03 -16.41
CA ILE A 133 16.05 -10.10 -17.41
C ILE A 133 17.16 -9.97 -18.47
N LYS A 134 17.51 -8.76 -18.85
CA LYS A 134 18.59 -8.46 -19.82
C LYS A 134 20.00 -8.60 -19.22
N TYR A 135 20.13 -8.73 -17.91
CA TYR A 135 21.43 -8.86 -17.25
C TYR A 135 22.08 -10.23 -17.60
N PRO A 136 23.33 -10.22 -18.12
CA PRO A 136 23.96 -11.42 -18.62
C PRO A 136 24.23 -12.48 -17.54
N HIS A 137 24.12 -13.76 -17.91
CA HIS A 137 24.40 -14.88 -17.00
C HIS A 137 25.89 -15.02 -16.68
N SER A 138 26.76 -14.66 -17.63
CA SER A 138 28.21 -14.64 -17.48
C SER A 138 28.69 -13.21 -17.31
N GLY A 139 28.42 -12.65 -16.11
CA GLY A 139 28.84 -11.29 -15.80
C GLY A 139 30.35 -11.20 -15.63
N ARG A 140 31.06 -11.00 -16.72
CA ARG A 140 32.46 -10.54 -16.73
C ARG A 140 32.52 -9.10 -17.23
N SER A 141 32.12 -8.17 -16.38
CA SER A 141 32.74 -6.85 -16.38
C SER A 141 33.95 -6.99 -15.46
N ASN A 142 35.14 -6.66 -15.95
CA ASN A 142 36.37 -6.74 -15.16
C ASN A 142 36.35 -5.79 -13.95
N ASP A 143 35.37 -4.89 -13.88
CA ASP A 143 35.27 -3.83 -12.85
C ASP A 143 34.22 -4.13 -11.77
N LEU A 144 33.40 -5.18 -11.92
CA LEU A 144 32.37 -5.53 -10.94
C LEU A 144 32.85 -6.62 -9.99
N ASP A 145 32.74 -6.39 -8.68
CA ASP A 145 33.06 -7.43 -7.71
C ASP A 145 32.12 -8.64 -7.85
N GLN A 146 32.66 -9.84 -7.61
CA GLN A 146 31.93 -11.10 -7.78
C GLN A 146 30.65 -11.17 -6.92
N THR A 147 30.65 -10.55 -5.74
CA THR A 147 29.49 -10.59 -4.84
C THR A 147 28.35 -9.71 -5.35
N SER A 148 28.66 -8.58 -5.98
CA SER A 148 27.67 -7.72 -6.66
C SER A 148 27.02 -8.45 -7.82
N HIS A 149 27.81 -9.16 -8.64
CA HIS A 149 27.29 -9.98 -9.73
C HIS A 149 26.34 -11.08 -9.21
N LEU A 150 26.79 -11.82 -8.18
CA LEU A 150 25.98 -12.90 -7.60
C LEU A 150 24.66 -12.36 -7.02
N LEU A 151 24.68 -11.20 -6.35
CA LEU A 151 23.46 -10.61 -5.78
C LEU A 151 22.48 -10.15 -6.89
N THR A 152 22.99 -9.56 -7.96
CA THR A 152 22.19 -9.14 -9.11
C THR A 152 21.58 -10.35 -9.82
N ALA A 153 22.36 -11.41 -10.03
CA ALA A 153 21.86 -12.68 -10.61
C ALA A 153 20.80 -13.32 -9.71
N ALA A 154 21.04 -13.39 -8.39
CA ALA A 154 20.07 -13.95 -7.44
C ALA A 154 18.78 -13.11 -7.39
N THR A 155 18.87 -11.78 -7.55
CA THR A 155 17.68 -10.90 -7.66
C THR A 155 16.88 -11.23 -8.92
N ARG A 156 17.53 -11.37 -10.06
CA ARG A 156 16.88 -11.77 -11.34
C ARG A 156 16.19 -13.11 -11.22
N GLU A 157 16.86 -14.10 -10.65
CA GLU A 157 16.32 -15.46 -10.49
C GLU A 157 15.10 -15.46 -9.57
N LEU A 158 15.18 -14.76 -8.43
CA LEU A 158 14.07 -14.64 -7.51
C LEU A 158 12.86 -13.92 -8.15
N PHE A 159 13.08 -12.85 -8.91
CA PHE A 159 12.01 -12.16 -9.64
C PHE A 159 11.35 -13.07 -10.70
N THR A 160 12.17 -13.85 -11.40
CA THR A 160 11.66 -14.82 -12.39
C THR A 160 10.82 -15.91 -11.73
N GLU A 161 11.22 -16.36 -10.54
CA GLU A 161 10.48 -17.37 -9.78
C GLU A 161 9.16 -16.80 -9.24
N LEU A 162 9.17 -15.57 -8.73
CA LEU A 162 7.97 -14.86 -8.26
C LEU A 162 6.94 -14.67 -9.40
N ASP A 163 7.40 -14.39 -10.62
CA ASP A 163 6.50 -14.23 -11.79
C ASP A 163 5.88 -15.56 -12.26
N LYS A 164 6.52 -16.69 -11.99
CA LYS A 164 6.08 -18.02 -12.43
C LYS A 164 5.27 -18.77 -11.39
N SER A 165 5.38 -18.39 -10.12
CA SER A 165 4.78 -19.14 -9.02
C SER A 165 3.51 -18.44 -8.49
N VAL A 166 2.53 -19.25 -8.10
CA VAL A 166 1.38 -18.83 -7.29
C VAL A 166 1.59 -19.14 -5.81
N LYS A 167 2.40 -20.15 -5.52
CA LYS A 167 2.75 -20.54 -4.15
C LYS A 167 3.88 -19.65 -3.62
N PRO A 168 3.93 -19.44 -2.30
CA PRO A 168 5.02 -18.67 -1.72
C PRO A 168 6.38 -19.24 -2.10
N VAL A 169 7.33 -18.37 -2.43
CA VAL A 169 8.71 -18.69 -2.81
C VAL A 169 9.64 -18.55 -1.61
N ALA A 170 10.57 -19.46 -1.45
CA ALA A 170 11.59 -19.38 -0.40
C ALA A 170 12.82 -18.61 -0.91
N PRO A 171 13.08 -17.36 -0.48
CA PRO A 171 14.17 -16.53 -0.98
C PRO A 171 15.53 -16.92 -0.41
N MET A 172 15.81 -18.21 -0.23
CA MET A 172 16.97 -18.73 0.47
C MET A 172 18.29 -18.35 -0.22
N GLN A 173 18.38 -18.59 -1.53
CA GLN A 173 19.59 -18.29 -2.30
C GLN A 173 19.89 -16.79 -2.30
N PHE A 174 18.89 -15.95 -2.54
CA PHE A 174 19.02 -14.51 -2.47
C PHE A 174 19.54 -14.07 -1.09
N TRP A 175 18.91 -14.55 -0.03
CA TRP A 175 19.30 -14.22 1.35
C TRP A 175 20.73 -14.64 1.70
N MET A 176 21.17 -15.82 1.26
CA MET A 176 22.56 -16.26 1.44
C MET A 176 23.57 -15.32 0.77
N VAL A 177 23.28 -14.89 -0.46
CA VAL A 177 24.14 -13.96 -1.21
C VAL A 177 24.11 -12.57 -0.58
N LEU A 178 22.94 -12.08 -0.17
CA LEU A 178 22.77 -10.79 0.52
C LEU A 178 23.65 -10.72 1.78
N ARG A 179 23.61 -11.74 2.64
CA ARG A 179 24.42 -11.82 3.85
C ARG A 179 25.92 -11.94 3.57
N LYS A 180 26.28 -12.61 2.48
CA LYS A 180 27.69 -12.71 2.06
C LYS A 180 28.24 -11.35 1.65
N LYS A 181 27.46 -10.56 0.92
CA LYS A 181 27.85 -9.23 0.49
C LYS A 181 27.78 -8.20 1.62
N PHE A 182 26.75 -8.28 2.44
CA PHE A 182 26.44 -7.36 3.54
C PHE A 182 26.31 -8.12 4.87
N PRO A 183 27.41 -8.33 5.60
CA PRO A 183 27.44 -9.16 6.81
C PRO A 183 26.47 -8.72 7.92
N GLN A 184 26.09 -7.43 7.96
CA GLN A 184 25.11 -6.92 8.93
C GLN A 184 23.75 -7.62 8.82
N PHE A 185 23.34 -8.10 7.65
CA PHE A 185 22.11 -8.88 7.47
C PHE A 185 22.23 -10.33 7.94
N GLY A 186 23.41 -10.74 8.34
CA GLY A 186 23.70 -12.06 8.90
C GLY A 186 23.96 -12.07 10.41
N GLN A 187 23.71 -10.97 11.12
CA GLN A 187 23.92 -10.90 12.57
C GLN A 187 22.98 -11.85 13.31
N LEU A 188 23.55 -12.52 14.30
CA LEU A 188 22.85 -13.48 15.17
C LEU A 188 22.72 -12.92 16.59
N HIS A 189 21.58 -13.17 17.21
CA HIS A 189 21.36 -12.99 18.63
C HIS A 189 20.67 -14.23 19.20
N ASN A 190 21.25 -14.84 20.23
CA ASN A 190 20.77 -16.09 20.84
C ASN A 190 20.50 -17.21 19.81
N GLY A 191 21.38 -17.36 18.81
CA GLY A 191 21.27 -18.40 17.79
C GLY A 191 20.26 -18.13 16.67
N SER A 192 19.53 -17.03 16.72
CA SER A 192 18.55 -16.60 15.70
C SER A 192 19.04 -15.38 14.96
N PHE A 193 18.73 -15.29 13.66
CA PHE A 193 19.03 -14.08 12.88
C PHE A 193 18.23 -12.88 13.39
N MET A 194 18.90 -11.74 13.48
CA MET A 194 18.29 -10.51 13.96
C MET A 194 17.40 -9.88 12.89
N GLN A 195 16.34 -9.22 13.35
CA GLN A 195 15.59 -8.28 12.53
C GLN A 195 16.50 -7.12 12.09
N GLN A 196 16.42 -6.74 10.80
CA GLN A 196 17.22 -5.68 10.22
C GLN A 196 16.35 -4.53 9.69
N ASP A 197 16.99 -3.46 9.25
CA ASP A 197 16.30 -2.29 8.72
C ASP A 197 15.96 -2.47 7.23
N ALA A 198 14.69 -2.28 6.89
CA ALA A 198 14.21 -2.40 5.51
C ALA A 198 14.78 -1.28 4.60
N GLU A 199 14.99 -0.07 5.12
CA GLU A 199 15.58 1.02 4.35
C GLU A 199 17.05 0.76 4.06
N GLU A 200 17.78 0.21 5.01
CA GLU A 200 19.17 -0.22 4.79
C GLU A 200 19.23 -1.31 3.71
N CYS A 201 18.34 -2.29 3.76
CA CYS A 201 18.23 -3.33 2.75
C CYS A 201 17.91 -2.74 1.36
N TRP A 202 16.95 -1.82 1.29
CA TRP A 202 16.57 -1.09 0.09
C TRP A 202 17.76 -0.35 -0.52
N THR A 203 18.43 0.45 0.26
CA THR A 203 19.55 1.29 -0.21
C THR A 203 20.74 0.45 -0.66
N GLN A 204 21.14 -0.57 0.10
CA GLN A 204 22.24 -1.45 -0.25
C GLN A 204 21.99 -2.28 -1.50
N LEU A 205 20.76 -2.75 -1.67
CA LEU A 205 20.35 -3.50 -2.86
C LEU A 205 20.34 -2.58 -4.10
N LEU A 206 19.74 -1.40 -4.03
CA LEU A 206 19.72 -0.45 -5.14
C LEU A 206 21.12 0.02 -5.51
N TYR A 207 22.00 0.26 -4.54
CA TYR A 207 23.40 0.61 -4.80
C TYR A 207 24.12 -0.50 -5.59
N THR A 208 23.92 -1.77 -5.20
CA THR A 208 24.49 -2.92 -5.91
C THR A 208 23.94 -3.05 -7.33
N LEU A 209 22.62 -2.91 -7.49
CA LEU A 209 21.97 -3.00 -8.79
C LEU A 209 22.39 -1.83 -9.71
N SER A 210 22.57 -0.64 -9.17
CA SER A 210 23.10 0.51 -9.90
C SER A 210 24.46 0.22 -10.52
N GLN A 211 25.37 -0.38 -9.76
CA GLN A 211 26.68 -0.77 -10.27
C GLN A 211 26.60 -1.85 -11.35
N SER A 212 25.69 -2.80 -11.22
CA SER A 212 25.58 -3.97 -12.10
C SER A 212 24.81 -3.69 -13.39
N LEU A 213 23.78 -2.84 -13.34
CA LEU A 213 22.84 -2.59 -14.45
C LEU A 213 23.21 -1.36 -15.30
N ARG A 214 24.43 -0.84 -15.16
CA ARG A 214 24.95 0.18 -16.06
C ARG A 214 25.15 -0.41 -17.45
N SER A 215 24.65 0.26 -18.48
CA SER A 215 24.82 -0.17 -19.87
C SER A 215 26.25 0.16 -20.35
N PRO A 216 27.10 -0.85 -20.62
CA PRO A 216 28.38 -0.58 -21.24
C PRO A 216 28.16 -0.20 -22.70
N GLY A 217 28.53 1.00 -23.12
CA GLY A 217 28.61 1.36 -24.51
C GLY A 217 27.64 2.39 -25.08
N SER A 218 26.69 2.91 -24.30
CA SER A 218 26.00 4.14 -24.71
C SER A 218 26.83 5.35 -24.34
N SER A 219 26.92 6.36 -25.24
CA SER A 219 27.65 7.61 -25.03
C SER A 219 27.17 8.43 -23.81
N GLU A 220 26.05 8.02 -23.23
CA GLU A 220 25.56 8.41 -21.92
C GLU A 220 25.49 7.13 -21.06
N ASN A 221 26.38 7.03 -20.09
CA ASN A 221 26.42 5.99 -19.05
C ASN A 221 25.12 6.05 -18.22
N MET A 222 23.98 5.68 -18.81
CA MET A 222 22.67 5.82 -18.19
C MET A 222 22.53 4.77 -17.09
N ASP A 223 22.59 5.21 -15.85
CA ASP A 223 22.32 4.40 -14.67
C ASP A 223 20.81 4.17 -14.55
N THR A 224 20.34 3.00 -14.98
CA THR A 224 18.92 2.62 -14.94
C THR A 224 18.34 2.75 -13.53
N ILE A 225 19.09 2.35 -12.50
CA ILE A 225 18.62 2.41 -11.12
C ILE A 225 18.48 3.87 -10.65
N LYS A 226 19.44 4.71 -11.03
CA LYS A 226 19.36 6.14 -10.72
C LYS A 226 18.17 6.82 -11.41
N ALA A 227 17.88 6.47 -12.66
CA ALA A 227 16.71 6.97 -13.37
C ALA A 227 15.38 6.52 -12.75
N LEU A 228 15.33 5.27 -12.24
CA LEU A 228 14.14 4.71 -11.62
C LEU A 228 13.91 5.20 -10.20
N PHE A 229 14.95 5.32 -9.38
CA PHE A 229 14.82 5.53 -7.93
C PHE A 229 15.67 6.67 -7.35
N GLY A 230 16.61 7.23 -8.13
CA GLY A 230 17.55 8.23 -7.63
C GLY A 230 16.93 9.63 -7.52
N VAL A 231 16.93 10.20 -6.34
CA VAL A 231 16.58 11.59 -6.08
C VAL A 231 17.86 12.41 -6.08
N GLU A 232 17.93 13.44 -6.91
CA GLU A 232 19.04 14.38 -6.89
C GLU A 232 18.71 15.53 -5.96
N LEU A 233 19.60 15.81 -5.03
CA LEU A 233 19.50 16.92 -4.09
C LEU A 233 20.62 17.94 -4.39
N VAL A 234 20.27 19.20 -4.33
CA VAL A 234 21.20 20.32 -4.23
C VAL A 234 21.07 20.95 -2.86
N SER A 235 22.17 21.08 -2.15
CA SER A 235 22.19 21.56 -0.77
C SER A 235 23.06 22.80 -0.66
N ARG A 236 22.54 23.81 0.02
CA ARG A 236 23.31 24.95 0.51
C ARG A 236 23.78 24.62 1.92
N VAL A 237 25.08 24.66 2.13
CA VAL A 237 25.71 24.42 3.44
C VAL A 237 26.36 25.70 3.88
N HIS A 238 25.87 26.32 4.96
CA HIS A 238 26.38 27.61 5.45
C HIS A 238 26.59 27.59 6.95
N CYS A 239 27.56 28.36 7.41
CA CYS A 239 27.84 28.59 8.81
C CYS A 239 27.53 30.05 9.16
N GLU A 240 26.59 30.28 10.05
CA GLU A 240 26.21 31.64 10.47
C GLU A 240 27.34 32.37 11.21
N GLU A 241 28.17 31.60 11.93
CA GLU A 241 29.26 32.16 12.74
C GLU A 241 30.45 32.61 11.87
N SER A 242 30.83 31.84 10.87
CA SER A 242 31.98 32.12 9.99
C SER A 242 31.63 32.83 8.70
N GLY A 243 30.38 32.82 8.29
CA GLY A 243 29.93 33.28 6.98
C GLY A 243 30.36 32.37 5.82
N GLU A 244 30.95 31.22 6.11
CA GLU A 244 31.33 30.24 5.09
C GLU A 244 30.10 29.61 4.46
N GLU A 245 30.13 29.46 3.13
CA GLU A 245 29.05 28.87 2.35
C GLU A 245 29.61 27.96 1.26
N SER A 246 28.95 26.82 1.06
CA SER A 246 29.25 25.89 -0.03
C SER A 246 27.97 25.28 -0.57
N SER A 247 28.03 24.80 -1.82
CA SER A 247 26.94 24.04 -2.44
C SER A 247 27.41 22.60 -2.66
N GLU A 248 26.56 21.66 -2.33
CA GLU A 248 26.80 20.22 -2.48
C GLU A 248 25.69 19.59 -3.32
N MET A 249 26.05 18.64 -4.16
CA MET A 249 25.09 17.80 -4.88
C MET A 249 25.22 16.36 -4.41
N GLU A 250 24.10 15.73 -4.12
CA GLU A 250 24.06 14.31 -3.73
C GLU A 250 22.91 13.59 -4.40
N SER A 251 23.05 12.27 -4.51
CA SER A 251 21.98 11.41 -5.01
C SER A 251 21.63 10.39 -3.94
N VAL A 252 20.35 10.27 -3.61
CA VAL A 252 19.83 9.36 -2.59
C VAL A 252 18.72 8.49 -3.17
N TYR A 253 18.50 7.29 -2.60
CA TYR A 253 17.45 6.37 -3.05
C TYR A 253 16.19 6.40 -2.17
N ALA A 254 16.16 7.25 -1.17
CA ALA A 254 14.98 7.51 -0.36
C ALA A 254 15.08 8.91 0.27
N LEU A 255 13.96 9.64 0.29
CA LEU A 255 13.83 10.87 1.08
C LEU A 255 13.42 10.52 2.51
N LYS A 256 13.93 11.29 3.47
CA LYS A 256 13.63 11.10 4.90
C LYS A 256 12.48 12.01 5.33
N CYS A 257 11.41 11.40 5.84
CA CYS A 257 10.33 12.08 6.53
C CYS A 257 10.63 12.05 8.03
N HIS A 258 11.13 13.15 8.57
CA HIS A 258 11.40 13.27 10.00
C HIS A 258 10.09 13.44 10.77
N ILE A 259 9.96 12.73 11.88
CA ILE A 259 8.77 12.74 12.73
C ILE A 259 9.13 13.40 14.05
N SER A 260 8.47 14.52 14.34
CA SER A 260 8.50 15.21 15.63
C SER A 260 7.10 15.31 16.22
N HIS A 261 6.98 15.92 17.39
CA HIS A 261 5.68 16.17 18.02
C HIS A 261 4.78 17.14 17.23
N GLU A 262 5.34 17.91 16.31
CA GLU A 262 4.63 18.88 15.46
C GLU A 262 4.23 18.31 14.10
N VAL A 263 4.90 17.23 13.65
CA VAL A 263 4.67 16.65 12.32
C VAL A 263 3.46 15.73 12.31
N ASN A 264 2.41 16.15 11.61
CA ASN A 264 1.18 15.38 11.39
C ASN A 264 1.05 14.86 9.96
N HIS A 265 1.76 15.47 9.01
CA HIS A 265 1.67 15.15 7.59
C HIS A 265 3.04 14.85 6.99
N LEU A 266 3.06 13.93 6.02
CA LEU A 266 4.25 13.55 5.27
C LEU A 266 5.04 14.76 4.74
N HIS A 267 4.34 15.73 4.18
CA HIS A 267 4.94 16.90 3.55
C HIS A 267 5.76 17.75 4.54
N GLU A 268 5.24 17.95 5.75
CA GLU A 268 5.97 18.63 6.83
C GLU A 268 7.23 17.86 7.24
N GLY A 269 7.10 16.53 7.38
CA GLY A 269 8.22 15.67 7.72
C GLY A 269 9.32 15.64 6.65
N LEU A 270 8.96 15.72 5.36
CA LEU A 270 9.92 15.88 4.27
C LEU A 270 10.64 17.22 4.32
N ARG A 271 9.93 18.30 4.58
CA ARG A 271 10.52 19.65 4.74
C ARG A 271 11.54 19.67 5.88
N HIS A 272 11.25 19.00 6.99
CA HIS A 272 12.20 18.83 8.09
C HIS A 272 13.38 17.94 7.69
N GLY A 273 13.13 16.87 6.92
CA GLY A 273 14.18 15.95 6.45
C GLY A 273 15.18 16.57 5.47
N LEU A 274 14.79 17.66 4.79
CA LEU A 274 15.64 18.41 3.87
C LEU A 274 16.52 19.45 4.57
N LYS A 275 16.38 19.60 5.88
CA LYS A 275 17.22 20.51 6.71
C LYS A 275 17.97 19.68 7.74
N SER A 276 19.24 19.97 7.92
CA SER A 276 20.07 19.34 8.94
C SER A 276 21.17 20.26 9.44
N GLU A 277 21.62 20.00 10.64
CA GLU A 277 22.81 20.64 11.21
C GLU A 277 23.99 19.68 11.08
N LEU A 278 25.14 20.19 10.65
CA LEU A 278 26.36 19.47 10.48
C LEU A 278 27.46 20.12 11.31
N GLU A 279 28.12 19.36 12.17
CA GLU A 279 29.34 19.81 12.85
C GLU A 279 30.55 19.44 11.98
N LYS A 280 31.25 20.43 11.47
CA LYS A 280 32.48 20.24 10.72
C LYS A 280 33.52 21.31 11.03
N ALA A 281 34.79 20.99 10.74
CA ALA A 281 35.87 21.94 10.92
C ALA A 281 35.65 23.17 10.01
N SER A 282 35.71 24.36 10.60
CA SER A 282 35.69 25.64 9.88
C SER A 282 37.14 26.09 9.68
N PRO A 283 37.56 26.22 8.42
CA PRO A 283 38.89 26.77 8.10
C PRO A 283 39.12 28.18 8.64
N SER A 284 38.11 29.03 8.59
CA SER A 284 38.22 30.42 9.03
C SER A 284 38.24 30.58 10.55
N LEU A 285 37.55 29.69 11.29
CA LEU A 285 37.51 29.72 12.76
C LEU A 285 38.60 28.88 13.40
N GLY A 286 39.23 27.97 12.65
CA GLY A 286 40.25 27.05 13.17
C GLY A 286 39.74 26.03 14.20
N ARG A 287 38.41 25.83 14.26
CA ARG A 287 37.71 24.88 15.15
C ARG A 287 36.47 24.31 14.50
N SER A 288 35.88 23.28 15.11
CA SER A 288 34.57 22.81 14.70
C SER A 288 33.49 23.90 14.91
N ALA A 289 32.60 24.01 13.94
CA ALA A 289 31.44 24.89 13.95
C ALA A 289 30.20 24.19 13.42
N ILE A 290 29.03 24.71 13.73
CA ILE A 290 27.75 24.18 13.25
C ILE A 290 27.43 24.84 11.91
N TYR A 291 27.22 23.99 10.90
CA TYR A 291 26.76 24.36 9.58
C TYR A 291 25.31 23.94 9.39
N ILE A 292 24.50 24.79 8.81
CA ILE A 292 23.13 24.49 8.41
C ILE A 292 23.17 24.00 6.95
N LYS A 293 22.66 22.79 6.72
CA LYS A 293 22.46 22.23 5.39
C LYS A 293 20.97 22.36 5.04
N ASP A 294 20.65 23.15 4.02
CA ASP A 294 19.31 23.31 3.43
C ASP A 294 19.32 22.68 2.04
N SER A 295 18.57 21.58 1.88
CA SER A 295 18.54 20.80 0.66
C SER A 295 17.25 21.06 -0.12
N ARG A 296 17.36 20.99 -1.46
CA ARG A 296 16.25 21.05 -2.41
C ARG A 296 16.32 19.89 -3.38
N ILE A 297 15.17 19.40 -3.81
CA ILE A 297 15.09 18.36 -4.83
C ILE A 297 15.41 19.00 -6.19
N ASN A 298 16.47 18.53 -6.85
CA ASN A 298 16.91 19.02 -8.14
C ASN A 298 16.65 18.03 -9.30
N GLY A 299 16.38 16.77 -8.97
CA GLY A 299 15.98 15.74 -9.93
C GLY A 299 15.08 14.71 -9.28
N LEU A 300 14.04 14.30 -9.98
CA LEU A 300 13.05 13.33 -9.52
C LEU A 300 13.18 12.01 -10.25
N PRO A 301 13.09 10.89 -9.54
CA PRO A 301 13.04 9.56 -10.14
C PRO A 301 11.65 9.24 -10.67
N ARG A 302 11.54 8.12 -11.39
CA ARG A 302 10.24 7.56 -11.79
C ARG A 302 9.46 6.99 -10.60
N TYR A 303 10.17 6.46 -9.60
CA TYR A 303 9.61 5.91 -8.36
C TYR A 303 10.28 6.58 -7.17
N LEU A 304 9.56 7.47 -6.52
CA LEU A 304 10.04 8.18 -5.35
C LEU A 304 9.78 7.35 -4.09
N THR A 305 10.84 7.03 -3.38
CA THR A 305 10.77 6.32 -2.10
C THR A 305 10.92 7.29 -0.93
N ILE A 306 10.09 7.13 0.08
CA ILE A 306 10.10 7.92 1.30
C ILE A 306 10.21 6.99 2.49
N GLN A 307 11.16 7.27 3.37
CA GLN A 307 11.33 6.62 4.65
C GLN A 307 10.78 7.50 5.77
N PHE A 308 9.90 6.95 6.59
CA PHE A 308 9.49 7.58 7.84
C PHE A 308 10.52 7.27 8.92
N VAL A 309 11.20 8.29 9.43
CA VAL A 309 12.23 8.15 10.47
C VAL A 309 11.57 7.89 11.82
N ARG A 310 11.17 6.64 12.04
CA ARG A 310 10.42 6.21 13.23
C ARG A 310 11.29 5.74 14.38
N PHE A 311 12.56 5.53 14.15
CA PHE A 311 13.47 5.04 15.17
C PHE A 311 14.49 6.10 15.55
N PHE A 312 14.67 6.29 16.85
CA PHE A 312 15.70 7.16 17.39
C PHE A 312 16.37 6.49 18.59
N TRP A 313 17.57 6.94 18.87
CA TRP A 313 18.33 6.47 20.03
C TRP A 313 18.00 7.31 21.25
N LYS A 314 17.37 6.68 22.25
CA LYS A 314 17.07 7.35 23.51
C LYS A 314 18.31 7.33 24.39
N ARG A 315 19.04 8.44 24.48
CA ARG A 315 20.32 8.56 25.20
C ARG A 315 20.22 8.18 26.67
N GLU A 316 19.14 8.58 27.36
CA GLU A 316 18.90 8.33 28.78
C GLU A 316 18.84 6.83 29.13
N SER A 317 18.20 6.02 28.31
CA SER A 317 18.04 4.58 28.53
C SER A 317 18.99 3.73 27.70
N ASN A 318 19.81 4.33 26.85
CA ASN A 318 20.71 3.66 25.90
C ASN A 318 19.99 2.59 25.06
N GLN A 319 18.77 2.93 24.59
CA GLN A 319 17.90 2.01 23.86
C GLN A 319 17.35 2.66 22.60
N LYS A 320 17.11 1.83 21.57
CA LYS A 320 16.39 2.24 20.37
C LYS A 320 14.90 2.35 20.70
N ALA A 321 14.30 3.51 20.46
CA ALA A 321 12.88 3.76 20.68
C ALA A 321 12.16 4.00 19.35
N LYS A 322 10.89 3.58 19.27
CA LYS A 322 10.05 3.76 18.09
C LYS A 322 9.04 4.88 18.32
N ILE A 323 8.95 5.79 17.37
CA ILE A 323 7.94 6.86 17.36
C ILE A 323 6.63 6.28 16.85
N LEU A 324 5.63 6.16 17.72
CA LEU A 324 4.30 5.60 17.42
C LEU A 324 3.30 6.65 16.93
N ARG A 325 3.77 7.84 16.57
CA ARG A 325 2.92 8.93 16.10
C ARG A 325 2.33 8.60 14.73
N LYS A 326 1.04 8.90 14.58
CA LYS A 326 0.36 8.91 13.29
C LYS A 326 0.94 10.06 12.43
N VAL A 327 1.29 9.75 11.20
CA VAL A 327 1.66 10.73 10.17
C VAL A 327 0.81 10.42 8.95
N ASP A 328 -0.02 11.37 8.55
CA ASP A 328 -0.87 11.22 7.37
C ASP A 328 -0.03 11.38 6.09
N TYR A 329 -0.29 10.51 5.12
CA TYR A 329 0.33 10.60 3.81
C TYR A 329 -0.74 10.47 2.72
N PRO A 330 -0.68 11.32 1.67
CA PRO A 330 -1.65 11.30 0.59
C PRO A 330 -1.37 10.13 -0.37
N LEU A 331 -2.38 9.68 -1.11
CA LEU A 331 -2.19 8.75 -2.23
C LEU A 331 -1.52 9.46 -3.42
N GLU A 332 -1.78 10.74 -3.59
CA GLU A 332 -1.13 11.60 -4.57
C GLU A 332 -0.30 12.67 -3.87
N LEU A 333 0.98 12.69 -4.15
CA LEU A 333 1.96 13.55 -3.48
C LEU A 333 2.45 14.64 -4.43
N ASP A 334 2.15 15.90 -4.11
CA ASP A 334 2.71 17.08 -4.77
C ASP A 334 3.86 17.64 -3.92
N ILE A 335 5.09 17.54 -4.42
CA ILE A 335 6.31 18.02 -3.73
C ILE A 335 6.96 19.22 -4.43
N TYR A 336 6.20 19.93 -5.25
CA TYR A 336 6.70 21.06 -6.06
C TYR A 336 7.44 22.12 -5.21
N ASP A 337 6.95 22.46 -4.03
CA ASP A 337 7.54 23.46 -3.14
C ASP A 337 8.86 23.01 -2.47
N LEU A 338 9.15 21.70 -2.49
CA LEU A 338 10.42 21.12 -2.02
C LEU A 338 11.50 21.09 -3.10
N CYS A 339 11.13 21.39 -4.37
CA CYS A 339 12.03 21.38 -5.50
C CYS A 339 12.89 22.66 -5.59
N SER A 340 14.03 22.54 -6.28
CA SER A 340 14.83 23.67 -6.69
C SER A 340 14.10 24.53 -7.73
N ASP A 341 14.50 25.77 -7.90
CA ASP A 341 13.85 26.68 -8.85
C ASP A 341 13.96 26.18 -10.30
N ASP A 342 15.07 25.53 -10.65
CA ASP A 342 15.27 24.97 -11.99
C ASP A 342 14.36 23.77 -12.24
N LEU A 343 14.16 22.90 -11.23
CA LEU A 343 13.23 21.80 -11.36
C LEU A 343 11.78 22.30 -11.38
N ARG A 344 11.43 23.30 -10.58
CA ARG A 344 10.09 23.92 -10.58
C ARG A 344 9.70 24.42 -11.96
N LYS A 345 10.60 25.13 -12.66
CA LYS A 345 10.37 25.62 -14.01
C LYS A 345 9.99 24.49 -14.98
N LYS A 346 10.67 23.33 -14.85
CA LYS A 346 10.39 22.13 -15.67
C LYS A 346 9.04 21.46 -15.32
N LEU A 347 8.65 21.51 -14.07
CA LEU A 347 7.43 20.86 -13.56
C LEU A 347 6.18 21.74 -13.70
N GLU A 348 6.30 23.03 -14.00
CA GLU A 348 5.18 23.96 -13.99
C GLU A 348 4.11 23.60 -15.03
N ALA A 349 4.52 23.30 -16.27
CA ALA A 349 3.58 22.96 -17.34
C ALA A 349 2.86 21.62 -17.09
N PRO A 350 3.55 20.48 -16.80
CA PRO A 350 2.87 19.24 -16.48
C PRO A 350 1.97 19.35 -15.26
N ARG A 351 2.38 20.10 -14.23
CA ARG A 351 1.61 20.30 -13.01
C ARG A 351 0.30 21.06 -13.25
N ARG A 352 0.31 22.03 -14.15
CA ARG A 352 -0.91 22.77 -14.56
C ARG A 352 -1.89 21.84 -15.24
N ILE A 353 -1.45 21.04 -16.20
CA ILE A 353 -2.32 20.06 -16.89
C ILE A 353 -2.97 19.10 -15.90
N LEU A 354 -2.19 18.53 -14.96
CA LEU A 354 -2.73 17.61 -13.96
C LEU A 354 -3.75 18.25 -13.02
N ARG A 355 -3.62 19.54 -12.71
CA ARG A 355 -4.59 20.27 -11.86
C ARG A 355 -5.89 20.60 -12.57
N ASP A 356 -5.83 20.85 -13.87
CA ASP A 356 -7.01 21.17 -14.67
C ASP A 356 -7.84 19.91 -14.99
N GLU A 357 -7.24 18.72 -14.93
CA GLU A 357 -7.91 17.44 -15.19
C GLU A 357 -8.62 16.84 -13.97
N GLU A 358 -8.41 17.36 -12.75
CA GLU A 358 -8.88 16.71 -11.52
C GLU A 358 -9.61 17.62 -10.53
N ASP A 359 -10.88 17.25 -10.26
CA ASP A 359 -11.52 17.44 -8.96
C ASP A 359 -10.84 16.44 -7.98
N ILE A 360 -9.76 16.89 -7.35
CA ILE A 360 -8.95 16.02 -6.47
C ILE A 360 -9.73 15.76 -5.20
N THR A 361 -10.42 14.64 -5.14
CA THR A 361 -10.83 14.04 -3.86
C THR A 361 -9.55 13.66 -3.13
N LYS A 362 -9.25 14.37 -2.05
CA LYS A 362 -8.11 14.06 -1.17
C LYS A 362 -8.36 12.72 -0.48
N LEU A 363 -7.96 11.64 -1.13
CA LEU A 363 -7.92 10.33 -0.52
C LEU A 363 -6.66 10.26 0.34
N SER A 364 -6.85 10.20 1.65
CA SER A 364 -5.77 9.86 2.58
C SER A 364 -5.75 8.35 2.79
N GLY A 365 -4.58 7.74 2.70
CA GLY A 365 -4.43 6.31 2.93
C GLY A 365 -4.64 5.93 4.39
N GLY A 366 -5.54 4.97 4.66
CA GLY A 366 -5.55 4.10 5.79
C GLY A 366 -6.31 4.52 7.04
N GLY A 367 -6.57 3.56 7.91
CA GLY A 367 -7.25 3.69 9.19
C GLY A 367 -6.43 4.36 10.30
N ASP A 368 -6.92 4.31 11.54
CA ASP A 368 -6.40 5.06 12.71
C ASP A 368 -4.95 4.77 13.14
N TRP A 369 -4.30 3.74 12.55
CA TRP A 369 -2.96 3.29 12.93
C TRP A 369 -1.98 3.32 11.76
N HIS A 370 -1.66 4.52 11.26
CA HIS A 370 -0.67 4.68 10.19
C HIS A 370 0.75 4.48 10.73
N MET A 371 1.22 3.26 10.58
CA MET A 371 2.56 2.84 10.99
C MET A 371 3.47 2.60 9.78
N ALA A 372 3.19 3.23 8.65
CA ALA A 372 4.04 3.15 7.49
C ALA A 372 5.50 3.45 7.86
N TYR A 373 6.40 2.64 7.35
CA TYR A 373 7.84 2.81 7.50
C TYR A 373 8.49 3.31 6.21
N MET A 374 8.04 2.80 5.08
CA MET A 374 8.42 3.29 3.75
C MET A 374 7.20 3.37 2.85
N CYS A 375 7.17 4.36 1.99
CA CYS A 375 6.21 4.51 0.90
C CYS A 375 6.94 4.70 -0.42
N MET A 376 6.39 4.15 -1.51
CA MET A 376 6.90 4.34 -2.86
C MET A 376 5.81 4.97 -3.73
N TYR A 377 6.11 6.13 -4.31
CA TYR A 377 5.22 6.87 -5.21
C TYR A 377 5.71 6.75 -6.64
N LYS A 378 4.83 6.38 -7.55
CA LYS A 378 5.11 6.35 -8.98
C LYS A 378 4.81 7.71 -9.60
N ALA A 379 5.72 8.22 -10.44
CA ALA A 379 5.50 9.46 -11.17
C ALA A 379 4.30 9.33 -12.12
N ARG A 380 3.43 10.33 -12.12
CA ARG A 380 2.37 10.48 -13.14
C ARG A 380 3.02 11.06 -14.41
N LEU A 381 2.73 10.44 -15.54
CA LEU A 381 3.21 10.88 -16.85
C LEU A 381 2.07 11.63 -17.53
N VAL A 382 2.35 12.83 -17.99
CA VAL A 382 1.44 13.64 -18.82
C VAL A 382 1.92 13.52 -20.26
N SER A 383 1.01 13.17 -21.16
CA SER A 383 1.26 13.26 -22.60
C SER A 383 1.24 14.74 -22.98
N MET A 384 2.40 15.29 -23.37
CA MET A 384 2.51 16.63 -23.92
C MET A 384 2.25 16.61 -25.42
#